data_f29a80562af7f9a712a46a336776c2dd
#
_entry.id   f29a80562af7f9a712a46a336776c2dd
#
_cell.length_a   1.000
_cell.length_b   1.000
_cell.length_c   1.000
_cell.angle_alpha   90.00
_cell.angle_beta   90.00
_cell.angle_gamma   90.00
#
_symmetry.space_group_name_H-M   'P 1'
#
loop_
_entity.id
_entity.type
_entity.pdbx_description
1 polymer ?
#
loop_
_entity_poly.entity_id
_entity_poly.type
_entity_poly.pdbx_seq_one_letter_code
_entity_poly.pdbx_strand_id
1 'polypeptide(L)'
;MSVSQAEFRKALACFATGITVITLDSENEVHGMTANAFTSVSLDPMLVLVCVDQRARTHAHLHAKKRFGVNILAEDQRAISEYYARPTRTHDRVAEEAGAAFERTALGTPVLRGALAYLECRLHTAQDAGDHTIFIAEVEDVVVNEGKPLLFFESKYRKIGATVEAAPAPALLDRNSKNRHG
;
A
#
# COMPACT_ATOMS: atom_id res chain seq x y z
N MET A 1 1.10 -23.63 -23.17
CA MET A 1 0.87 -22.20 -23.51
C MET A 1 1.44 -21.37 -22.37
N SER A 2 2.32 -20.41 -22.65
CA SER A 2 2.89 -19.51 -21.65
C SER A 2 2.04 -18.24 -21.59
N VAL A 3 1.74 -17.78 -20.38
CA VAL A 3 1.03 -16.52 -20.13
C VAL A 3 1.90 -15.35 -20.57
N SER A 4 1.38 -14.44 -21.38
CA SER A 4 2.10 -13.22 -21.76
C SER A 4 2.09 -12.18 -20.63
N GLN A 5 3.10 -11.28 -20.61
CA GLN A 5 3.14 -10.17 -19.64
C GLN A 5 1.90 -9.26 -19.75
N ALA A 6 1.35 -9.10 -20.97
CA ALA A 6 0.16 -8.27 -21.16
C ALA A 6 -1.09 -8.90 -20.53
N GLU A 7 -1.29 -10.19 -20.68
CA GLU A 7 -2.39 -10.93 -20.04
C GLU A 7 -2.26 -10.92 -18.53
N PHE A 8 -1.05 -11.13 -18.02
CA PHE A 8 -0.77 -11.06 -16.57
C PHE A 8 -1.10 -9.68 -16.00
N ARG A 9 -0.62 -8.60 -16.62
CA ARG A 9 -0.94 -7.22 -16.18
C ARG A 9 -2.43 -6.92 -16.26
N LYS A 10 -3.14 -7.41 -17.29
CA LYS A 10 -4.59 -7.24 -17.41
C LYS A 10 -5.34 -7.94 -16.27
N ALA A 11 -4.93 -9.15 -15.90
CA ALA A 11 -5.51 -9.87 -14.78
C ALA A 11 -5.27 -9.12 -13.45
N LEU A 12 -4.03 -8.67 -13.20
CA LEU A 12 -3.71 -7.91 -11.98
C LEU A 12 -4.43 -6.56 -11.92
N ALA A 13 -4.73 -5.92 -13.05
CA ALA A 13 -5.50 -4.68 -13.09
C ALA A 13 -6.95 -4.83 -12.57
N CYS A 14 -7.47 -6.06 -12.53
CA CYS A 14 -8.78 -6.37 -11.93
C CYS A 14 -8.75 -6.42 -10.39
N PHE A 15 -7.56 -6.41 -9.78
CA PHE A 15 -7.42 -6.39 -8.33
C PHE A 15 -7.31 -4.94 -7.84
N ALA A 16 -8.40 -4.42 -7.26
CA ALA A 16 -8.40 -3.08 -6.69
C ALA A 16 -7.52 -3.03 -5.45
N THR A 17 -6.63 -2.03 -5.37
CA THR A 17 -5.73 -1.82 -4.24
C THR A 17 -5.89 -0.43 -3.64
N GLY A 18 -5.46 -0.26 -2.39
CA GLY A 18 -5.04 1.04 -1.87
C GLY A 18 -3.76 1.51 -2.56
N ILE A 19 -3.35 2.72 -2.24
CA ILE A 19 -2.08 3.31 -2.69
C ILE A 19 -1.29 3.73 -1.48
N THR A 20 0.01 3.38 -1.48
CA THR A 20 0.94 3.81 -0.46
C THR A 20 2.08 4.63 -1.04
N VAL A 21 2.71 5.46 -0.21
CA VAL A 21 4.02 6.05 -0.47
C VAL A 21 4.98 5.52 0.58
N ILE A 22 6.02 4.85 0.13
CA ILE A 22 7.13 4.43 0.98
C ILE A 22 8.07 5.63 1.15
N THR A 23 8.41 5.98 2.38
CA THR A 23 9.26 7.14 2.70
C THR A 23 10.45 6.71 3.55
N LEU A 24 11.60 7.28 3.28
CA LEU A 24 12.83 7.05 4.04
C LEU A 24 13.81 8.22 3.84
N ASP A 25 14.78 8.33 4.74
CA ASP A 25 15.84 9.30 4.61
C ASP A 25 16.85 8.91 3.51
N SER A 26 17.18 9.87 2.67
CA SER A 26 18.21 9.76 1.66
C SER A 26 19.12 11.00 1.75
N GLU A 27 20.34 10.82 2.21
CA GLU A 27 21.34 11.88 2.38
C GLU A 27 20.80 13.13 3.08
N ASN A 28 20.29 14.12 2.33
CA ASN A 28 19.77 15.39 2.87
C ASN A 28 18.28 15.61 2.55
N GLU A 29 17.58 14.61 2.02
CA GLU A 29 16.18 14.71 1.58
C GLU A 29 15.35 13.52 2.01
N VAL A 30 14.03 13.66 1.96
CA VAL A 30 13.09 12.53 2.09
C VAL A 30 12.92 11.89 0.72
N HIS A 31 13.35 10.64 0.60
CA HIS A 31 13.04 9.82 -0.56
C HIS A 31 11.68 9.17 -0.39
N GLY A 32 10.85 9.21 -1.45
CA GLY A 32 9.56 8.54 -1.47
C GLY A 32 9.37 7.69 -2.74
N MET A 33 8.52 6.69 -2.69
CA MET A 33 8.12 5.86 -3.83
C MET A 33 6.67 5.43 -3.68
N THR A 34 5.85 5.66 -4.70
CA THR A 34 4.49 5.14 -4.74
C THR A 34 4.51 3.63 -4.98
N ALA A 35 3.77 2.91 -4.17
CA ALA A 35 3.60 1.47 -4.29
C ALA A 35 2.14 1.07 -3.99
N ASN A 36 1.62 0.15 -4.78
CA ASN A 36 0.36 -0.55 -4.50
C ASN A 36 0.58 -2.04 -4.17
N ALA A 37 1.80 -2.55 -4.37
CA ALA A 37 2.21 -3.89 -3.97
C ALA A 37 2.56 -3.92 -2.47
N PHE A 38 1.56 -3.69 -1.62
CA PHE A 38 1.63 -3.64 -0.16
C PHE A 38 0.53 -4.48 0.45
N THR A 39 0.84 -5.24 1.52
CA THR A 39 -0.15 -5.99 2.31
C THR A 39 0.35 -6.31 3.72
N SER A 40 -0.60 -6.63 4.63
CA SER A 40 -0.31 -7.24 5.92
C SER A 40 0.13 -8.69 5.76
N VAL A 41 1.02 -9.16 6.64
CA VAL A 41 1.59 -10.53 6.62
C VAL A 41 1.25 -11.29 7.90
N SER A 42 1.42 -10.67 9.08
CA SER A 42 1.25 -11.32 10.38
C SER A 42 0.76 -10.32 11.41
N LEU A 43 0.07 -10.82 12.44
CA LEU A 43 -0.33 -10.04 13.62
C LEU A 43 0.61 -10.28 14.82
N ASP A 44 1.34 -11.38 14.85
CA ASP A 44 2.31 -11.70 15.90
C ASP A 44 3.54 -12.41 15.29
N PRO A 45 4.68 -11.72 15.13
CA PRO A 45 4.84 -10.27 15.23
C PRO A 45 4.03 -9.52 14.16
N MET A 46 3.77 -8.23 14.36
CA MET A 46 3.07 -7.39 13.38
C MET A 46 3.96 -7.14 12.17
N LEU A 47 3.66 -7.81 11.06
CA LEU A 47 4.44 -7.74 9.83
C LEU A 47 3.61 -7.23 8.66
N VAL A 48 4.26 -6.45 7.83
CA VAL A 48 3.78 -6.02 6.51
C VAL A 48 4.81 -6.35 5.44
N LEU A 49 4.40 -6.39 4.17
CA LEU A 49 5.33 -6.48 3.05
C LEU A 49 5.09 -5.39 2.00
N VAL A 50 6.16 -5.07 1.29
CA VAL A 50 6.13 -4.27 0.06
C VAL A 50 7.05 -4.93 -0.99
N CYS A 51 6.58 -4.99 -2.26
CA CYS A 51 7.40 -5.46 -3.37
C CYS A 51 8.01 -4.26 -4.09
N VAL A 52 9.32 -4.29 -4.31
CA VAL A 52 10.08 -3.19 -4.92
C VAL A 52 10.94 -3.71 -6.07
N ASP A 53 10.83 -3.08 -7.24
CA ASP A 53 11.68 -3.37 -8.41
C ASP A 53 13.16 -3.18 -8.02
N GLN A 54 14.00 -4.17 -8.32
CA GLN A 54 15.44 -4.15 -7.98
C GLN A 54 16.19 -2.98 -8.62
N ARG A 55 15.68 -2.40 -9.70
CA ARG A 55 16.24 -1.22 -10.38
C ARG A 55 15.81 0.10 -9.75
N ALA A 56 14.80 0.09 -8.86
CA ALA A 56 14.32 1.31 -8.21
C ALA A 56 15.36 1.83 -7.20
N ARG A 57 15.57 3.14 -7.13
CA ARG A 57 16.43 3.78 -6.12
C ARG A 57 16.02 3.40 -4.70
N THR A 58 14.73 3.26 -4.46
CA THR A 58 14.15 2.84 -3.16
C THR A 58 14.67 1.49 -2.71
N HIS A 59 14.96 0.56 -3.63
CA HIS A 59 15.50 -0.76 -3.31
C HIS A 59 16.83 -0.66 -2.54
N ALA A 60 17.79 0.09 -3.06
CA ALA A 60 19.09 0.29 -2.40
C ALA A 60 18.94 1.01 -1.05
N HIS A 61 18.04 2.01 -0.98
CA HIS A 61 17.79 2.75 0.25
C HIS A 61 17.17 1.86 1.34
N LEU A 62 16.22 0.99 1.02
CA LEU A 62 15.61 0.05 1.97
C LEU A 62 16.64 -0.91 2.58
N HIS A 63 17.57 -1.43 1.76
CA HIS A 63 18.66 -2.26 2.25
C HIS A 63 19.62 -1.51 3.16
N ALA A 64 19.93 -0.25 2.84
CA ALA A 64 20.90 0.55 3.60
C ALA A 64 20.30 1.08 4.92
N LYS A 65 19.09 1.64 4.88
CA LYS A 65 18.49 2.33 6.02
C LYS A 65 17.77 1.41 6.97
N LYS A 66 17.16 0.31 6.48
CA LYS A 66 16.42 -0.70 7.25
C LYS A 66 15.21 -0.17 8.03
N ARG A 67 14.93 1.13 7.97
CA ARG A 67 13.78 1.80 8.60
C ARG A 67 13.10 2.69 7.57
N PHE A 68 11.78 2.65 7.49
CA PHE A 68 11.00 3.40 6.50
C PHE A 68 9.56 3.60 6.97
N GLY A 69 8.91 4.63 6.43
CA GLY A 69 7.49 4.87 6.59
C GLY A 69 6.68 4.24 5.45
N VAL A 70 5.53 3.68 5.77
CA VAL A 70 4.49 3.31 4.80
C VAL A 70 3.31 4.25 5.02
N ASN A 71 3.02 5.10 4.05
CA ASN A 71 1.94 6.08 4.15
C ASN A 71 0.78 5.66 3.25
N ILE A 72 -0.36 5.31 3.82
CA ILE A 72 -1.59 4.97 3.09
C ILE A 72 -2.25 6.29 2.68
N LEU A 73 -2.41 6.51 1.38
CA LEU A 73 -2.87 7.80 0.86
C LEU A 73 -4.38 7.99 1.03
N ALA A 74 -4.76 9.22 1.40
CA ALA A 74 -6.13 9.70 1.38
C ALA A 74 -6.57 10.05 -0.05
N GLU A 75 -7.88 10.10 -0.30
CA GLU A 75 -8.48 10.25 -1.64
C GLU A 75 -8.13 11.58 -2.35
N ASP A 76 -7.70 12.60 -1.62
CA ASP A 76 -7.26 13.90 -2.12
C ASP A 76 -5.76 13.97 -2.44
N GLN A 77 -4.99 12.93 -2.08
CA GLN A 77 -3.54 12.87 -2.26
C GLN A 77 -3.09 12.26 -3.61
N ARG A 78 -3.94 12.32 -4.64
CA ARG A 78 -3.61 11.81 -5.98
C ARG A 78 -2.34 12.45 -6.55
N ALA A 79 -2.18 13.77 -6.44
CA ALA A 79 -1.02 14.48 -6.97
C ALA A 79 0.30 13.97 -6.34
N ILE A 80 0.28 13.67 -5.04
CA ILE A 80 1.40 13.07 -4.31
C ILE A 80 1.72 11.69 -4.87
N SER A 81 0.71 10.85 -5.07
CA SER A 81 0.88 9.52 -5.68
C SER A 81 1.51 9.62 -7.07
N GLU A 82 1.01 10.48 -7.95
CA GLU A 82 1.53 10.67 -9.30
C GLU A 82 2.99 11.18 -9.29
N TYR A 83 3.32 12.06 -8.36
CA TYR A 83 4.68 12.55 -8.20
C TYR A 83 5.66 11.44 -7.82
N TYR A 84 5.32 10.64 -6.78
CA TYR A 84 6.20 9.57 -6.29
C TYR A 84 6.18 8.29 -7.14
N ALA A 85 5.30 8.18 -8.13
CA ALA A 85 5.30 7.11 -9.12
C ALA A 85 6.32 7.32 -10.26
N ARG A 86 6.90 8.52 -10.41
CA ARG A 86 7.84 8.83 -11.51
C ARG A 86 9.23 8.28 -11.20
N PRO A 87 9.89 7.59 -12.13
CA PRO A 87 11.23 7.04 -11.92
C PRO A 87 12.33 8.12 -11.80
N THR A 88 12.16 9.23 -12.50
CA THR A 88 13.06 10.40 -12.45
C THR A 88 12.34 11.59 -11.84
N ARG A 89 12.84 12.08 -10.72
CA ARG A 89 12.34 13.29 -10.05
C ARG A 89 13.42 14.35 -10.05
N THR A 90 13.08 15.53 -10.50
CA THR A 90 13.94 16.70 -10.45
C THR A 90 13.39 17.62 -9.36
N HIS A 91 14.09 17.68 -8.23
CA HIS A 91 13.98 18.64 -7.13
C HIS A 91 12.73 18.60 -6.21
N ASP A 92 12.99 18.86 -4.92
CA ASP A 92 12.04 18.90 -3.79
C ASP A 92 10.88 19.88 -3.96
N ARG A 93 11.05 20.98 -4.70
CA ARG A 93 9.98 21.94 -4.97
C ARG A 93 8.76 21.33 -5.64
N VAL A 94 8.95 20.35 -6.50
CA VAL A 94 7.82 19.67 -7.18
C VAL A 94 7.05 18.75 -6.22
N ALA A 95 7.69 18.23 -5.19
CA ALA A 95 7.01 17.49 -4.13
C ALA A 95 6.12 18.41 -3.29
N GLU A 96 6.63 19.60 -2.94
CA GLU A 96 5.86 20.62 -2.24
C GLU A 96 4.68 21.15 -3.10
N GLU A 97 4.91 21.37 -4.41
CA GLU A 97 3.87 21.74 -5.37
C GLU A 97 2.79 20.65 -5.51
N ALA A 98 3.15 19.38 -5.35
CA ALA A 98 2.20 18.26 -5.27
C ALA A 98 1.48 18.19 -3.90
N GLY A 99 1.83 19.05 -2.95
CA GLY A 99 1.27 19.09 -1.60
C GLY A 99 1.91 18.10 -0.63
N ALA A 100 3.07 17.50 -0.97
CA ALA A 100 3.79 16.61 -0.07
C ALA A 100 4.48 17.42 1.04
N ALA A 101 4.04 17.19 2.27
CA ALA A 101 4.68 17.69 3.47
C ALA A 101 5.00 16.51 4.38
N PHE A 102 6.17 16.55 5.02
CA PHE A 102 6.62 15.46 5.88
C PHE A 102 6.69 15.92 7.33
N GLU A 103 6.51 14.96 8.21
CA GLU A 103 6.83 15.07 9.63
C GLU A 103 7.68 13.86 10.02
N ARG A 104 8.27 13.92 11.21
CA ARG A 104 9.08 12.82 11.71
C ARG A 104 8.39 12.18 12.90
N THR A 105 8.38 10.85 12.89
CA THR A 105 7.94 10.05 14.03
C THR A 105 8.89 10.22 15.22
N ALA A 106 8.52 9.68 16.36
CA ALA A 106 9.39 9.67 17.54
C ALA A 106 10.73 8.97 17.30
N LEU A 107 10.78 7.98 16.40
CA LEU A 107 11.99 7.26 16.02
C LEU A 107 12.72 7.91 14.83
N GLY A 108 12.23 9.06 14.36
CA GLY A 108 12.88 9.88 13.33
C GLY A 108 12.53 9.52 11.89
N THR A 109 11.66 8.53 11.65
CA THR A 109 11.26 8.14 10.30
C THR A 109 10.40 9.23 9.66
N PRO A 110 10.69 9.65 8.42
CA PRO A 110 9.85 10.60 7.72
C PRO A 110 8.53 9.94 7.32
N VAL A 111 7.41 10.60 7.64
CA VAL A 111 6.06 10.19 7.24
C VAL A 111 5.33 11.34 6.58
N LEU A 112 4.40 11.03 5.69
CA LEU A 112 3.66 12.01 4.92
C LEU A 112 2.51 12.60 5.76
N ARG A 113 2.51 13.92 5.93
CA ARG A 113 1.46 14.63 6.62
C ARG A 113 0.12 14.48 5.88
N GLY A 114 -0.95 14.24 6.64
CA GLY A 114 -2.30 14.09 6.09
C GLY A 114 -2.54 12.75 5.38
N ALA A 115 -1.63 11.79 5.44
CA ALA A 115 -1.91 10.41 5.02
C ALA A 115 -3.07 9.84 5.83
N LEU A 116 -3.90 8.98 5.23
CA LEU A 116 -5.00 8.30 5.92
C LEU A 116 -4.50 7.44 7.09
N ALA A 117 -3.36 6.81 6.91
CA ALA A 117 -2.61 6.18 7.97
C ALA A 117 -1.13 6.16 7.62
N TYR A 118 -0.27 6.08 8.64
CA TYR A 118 1.11 5.71 8.42
C TYR A 118 1.53 4.58 9.37
N LEU A 119 2.47 3.78 8.90
CA LEU A 119 3.15 2.74 9.67
C LEU A 119 4.64 3.07 9.65
N GLU A 120 5.27 3.10 10.82
CA GLU A 120 6.73 3.11 10.94
C GLU A 120 7.22 1.67 10.97
N CYS A 121 8.10 1.34 10.02
CA CYS A 121 8.51 -0.02 9.77
C CYS A 121 10.02 -0.20 9.91
N ARG A 122 10.43 -1.31 10.52
CA ARG A 122 11.80 -1.79 10.55
C ARG A 122 11.93 -3.05 9.69
N LEU A 123 12.87 -3.05 8.75
CA LEU A 123 13.12 -4.20 7.88
C LEU A 123 13.39 -5.46 8.72
N HIS A 124 12.58 -6.47 8.54
CA HIS A 124 12.71 -7.78 9.16
C HIS A 124 13.51 -8.73 8.26
N THR A 125 13.10 -8.87 6.98
CA THR A 125 13.81 -9.67 5.98
C THR A 125 13.53 -9.16 4.58
N ALA A 126 14.38 -9.52 3.63
CA ALA A 126 14.22 -9.24 2.22
C ALA A 126 14.46 -10.50 1.41
N GLN A 127 13.58 -10.80 0.46
CA GLN A 127 13.62 -11.99 -0.38
C GLN A 127 13.52 -11.59 -1.85
N ASP A 128 14.52 -11.93 -2.64
CA ASP A 128 14.47 -11.73 -4.08
C ASP A 128 13.44 -12.66 -4.75
N ALA A 129 12.63 -12.09 -5.63
CA ALA A 129 11.56 -12.76 -6.33
C ALA A 129 11.43 -12.21 -7.78
N GLY A 130 12.14 -12.84 -8.72
CA GLY A 130 12.19 -12.39 -10.10
C GLY A 130 12.92 -11.05 -10.24
N ASP A 131 12.28 -10.04 -10.81
CA ASP A 131 12.79 -8.67 -11.00
C ASP A 131 12.48 -7.73 -9.83
N HIS A 132 11.83 -8.24 -8.78
CA HIS A 132 11.50 -7.54 -7.54
C HIS A 132 12.13 -8.19 -6.32
N THR A 133 12.21 -7.43 -5.23
CA THR A 133 12.50 -7.94 -3.89
C THR A 133 11.28 -7.71 -3.00
N ILE A 134 10.87 -8.75 -2.26
CA ILE A 134 9.83 -8.68 -1.24
C ILE A 134 10.51 -8.23 0.06
N PHE A 135 10.21 -7.02 0.51
CA PHE A 135 10.67 -6.51 1.80
C PHE A 135 9.59 -6.77 2.84
N ILE A 136 9.88 -7.62 3.82
CA ILE A 136 9.01 -7.86 4.98
C ILE A 136 9.54 -7.02 6.13
N ALA A 137 8.67 -6.25 6.77
CA ALA A 137 9.04 -5.34 7.84
C ALA A 137 8.11 -5.47 9.04
N GLU A 138 8.70 -5.32 10.22
CA GLU A 138 7.99 -5.22 11.48
C GLU A 138 7.47 -3.80 11.68
N VAL A 139 6.21 -3.69 12.07
CA VAL A 139 5.56 -2.41 12.36
C VAL A 139 5.86 -2.04 13.80
N GLU A 140 6.53 -0.91 14.01
CA GLU A 140 6.95 -0.40 15.32
C GLU A 140 6.04 0.72 15.85
N ASP A 141 5.40 1.46 14.95
CA ASP A 141 4.42 2.50 15.29
C ASP A 141 3.37 2.65 14.18
N VAL A 142 2.18 3.11 14.55
CA VAL A 142 1.07 3.32 13.61
C VAL A 142 0.20 4.49 14.05
N VAL A 143 -0.18 5.32 13.09
CA VAL A 143 -1.19 6.36 13.28
C VAL A 143 -2.27 6.20 12.21
N VAL A 144 -3.53 6.34 12.62
CA VAL A 144 -4.69 6.28 11.73
C VAL A 144 -5.47 7.59 11.86
N ASN A 145 -5.75 8.22 10.73
CA ASN A 145 -6.52 9.45 10.62
C ASN A 145 -7.91 9.15 10.04
N GLU A 146 -8.84 10.09 10.19
CA GLU A 146 -10.13 10.01 9.54
C GLU A 146 -10.01 10.35 8.03
N GLY A 147 -10.85 9.72 7.20
CA GLY A 147 -10.89 10.00 5.77
C GLY A 147 -11.26 8.77 4.94
N LYS A 148 -11.07 8.89 3.64
CA LYS A 148 -11.30 7.83 2.65
C LYS A 148 -10.02 7.53 1.90
N PRO A 149 -9.75 6.25 1.55
CA PRO A 149 -8.52 5.88 0.86
C PRO A 149 -8.56 6.28 -0.63
N LEU A 150 -7.38 6.62 -1.15
CA LEU A 150 -7.13 6.64 -2.58
C LEU A 150 -7.00 5.21 -3.10
N LEU A 151 -7.78 4.86 -4.12
CA LEU A 151 -7.78 3.51 -4.71
C LEU A 151 -7.16 3.52 -6.12
N PHE A 152 -6.66 2.34 -6.52
CA PHE A 152 -6.16 2.07 -7.87
C PHE A 152 -6.82 0.82 -8.43
N PHE A 153 -7.47 0.97 -9.59
CA PHE A 153 -8.19 -0.11 -10.26
C PHE A 153 -8.17 0.13 -11.77
N GLU A 154 -7.89 -0.89 -12.56
CA GLU A 154 -7.77 -0.80 -14.03
C GLU A 154 -6.85 0.35 -14.48
N SER A 155 -5.68 0.47 -13.83
CA SER A 155 -4.68 1.52 -14.10
C SER A 155 -5.22 2.96 -13.94
N LYS A 156 -6.25 3.15 -13.14
CA LYS A 156 -6.87 4.46 -12.85
C LYS A 156 -7.05 4.67 -11.36
N TYR A 157 -6.91 5.93 -10.94
CA TYR A 157 -7.28 6.32 -9.58
C TYR A 157 -8.80 6.27 -9.40
N ARG A 158 -9.23 5.78 -8.25
CA ARG A 158 -10.64 5.60 -7.88
C ARG A 158 -10.88 6.11 -6.45
N LYS A 159 -12.16 6.31 -6.14
CA LYS A 159 -12.66 6.56 -4.79
C LYS A 159 -13.52 5.39 -4.36
N ILE A 160 -13.67 5.22 -3.04
CA ILE A 160 -14.61 4.25 -2.49
C ILE A 160 -16.04 4.64 -2.89
N GLY A 161 -16.81 3.67 -3.37
CA GLY A 161 -18.23 3.82 -3.72
C GLY A 161 -19.16 3.48 -2.55
N ALA A 162 -20.41 3.16 -2.87
CA ALA A 162 -21.39 2.71 -1.90
C ALA A 162 -21.00 1.35 -1.28
N THR A 163 -21.39 1.14 -0.03
CA THR A 163 -21.27 -0.16 0.64
C THR A 163 -22.15 -1.20 -0.06
N VAL A 164 -21.61 -2.39 -0.28
CA VAL A 164 -22.39 -3.52 -0.75
C VAL A 164 -23.08 -4.15 0.46
N GLU A 165 -24.40 -4.09 0.52
CA GLU A 165 -25.16 -4.74 1.58
C GLU A 165 -25.14 -6.26 1.40
N ALA A 166 -25.14 -6.98 2.53
CA ALA A 166 -25.26 -8.42 2.50
C ALA A 166 -26.63 -8.81 1.93
N ALA A 167 -26.67 -9.77 1.00
CA ALA A 167 -27.93 -10.35 0.60
C ALA A 167 -28.61 -10.96 1.84
N PRO A 168 -29.97 -10.86 1.97
CA PRO A 168 -30.68 -11.53 3.05
C PRO A 168 -30.31 -13.02 3.03
N ALA A 169 -30.02 -13.57 4.22
CA ALA A 169 -29.73 -15.00 4.34
C ALA A 169 -30.86 -15.80 3.69
N PRO A 170 -30.58 -16.83 2.86
CA PRO A 170 -31.61 -17.68 2.32
C PRO A 170 -32.43 -18.26 3.48
N ALA A 171 -33.76 -18.16 3.39
CA ALA A 171 -34.64 -18.75 4.38
C ALA A 171 -34.25 -20.23 4.56
N LEU A 172 -33.88 -20.61 5.76
CA LEU A 172 -33.60 -22.00 6.08
C LEU A 172 -34.90 -22.75 5.79
N LEU A 173 -34.92 -23.54 4.73
CA LEU A 173 -36.02 -24.46 4.46
C LEU A 173 -36.14 -25.38 5.68
N ASP A 174 -37.22 -25.19 6.43
CA ASP A 174 -37.56 -26.01 7.60
C ASP A 174 -37.73 -27.46 7.15
N ARG A 175 -36.69 -28.28 7.30
CA ARG A 175 -36.66 -29.68 6.91
C ARG A 175 -37.50 -30.57 7.84
N ASN A 176 -38.28 -29.97 8.76
CA ASN A 176 -39.01 -30.70 9.79
C ASN A 176 -40.51 -30.86 9.54
N SER A 177 -41.05 -30.60 8.32
CA SER A 177 -42.48 -30.77 8.05
C SER A 177 -42.87 -32.12 7.44
N LYS A 178 -41.99 -33.13 7.42
CA LYS A 178 -42.35 -34.47 6.97
C LYS A 178 -42.03 -35.52 8.05
N ASN A 179 -42.79 -35.55 9.14
CA ASN A 179 -42.97 -36.76 9.95
C ASN A 179 -44.09 -36.56 10.99
N ARG A 180 -45.32 -36.31 10.51
CA ARG A 180 -46.51 -36.57 11.28
C ARG A 180 -47.59 -37.02 10.30
N HIS A 181 -47.61 -38.32 9.95
CA HIS A 181 -48.80 -39.10 9.59
C HIS A 181 -48.30 -40.53 9.31
N GLY A 182 -48.61 -41.42 10.25
CA GLY A 182 -48.38 -42.84 10.18
C GLY A 182 -48.61 -43.47 11.54
#